data_d730bf3ba3de8a150fc321b6a2c12d72
#
_entry.id   d730bf3ba3de8a150fc321b6a2c12d72
#
_cell.length_a   1.000
_cell.length_b   1.000
_cell.length_c   1.000
_cell.angle_alpha   90.00
_cell.angle_beta   90.00
_cell.angle_gamma   90.00
#
_symmetry.space_group_name_H-M   'P 1'
#
loop_
_entity.id
_entity.type
_entity.pdbx_description
1 polymer ?
#
loop_
_entity_poly.entity_id
_entity_poly.type
_entity_poly.pdbx_seq_one_letter_code
_entity_poly.pdbx_strand_id
1 'polypeptide(L)'
;MKAKEVLKLLKVSRPTLCKYVAEGKLKVTLQPNGFYDYDDDTVYKLIGIENREVVLYGRVSNLKQKDSLQKQIETLKAYAACNGFIINNVYSDVASGLSFDRKEFKRLLIDVINHKVKAIIITHKDRFTRVSFDMWKELFEYFNCNIIVINNDEDDDNGLFADIISLLHYLSMRINSKHRKKKLQLVKEVLENDIE
;
A
#
# COMPACT_ATOMS: atom_id res chain seq x y z
N MET A 1 16.22 -2.81 -13.11
CA MET A 1 16.77 -1.55 -12.49
C MET A 1 17.93 -0.97 -13.29
N LYS A 2 18.07 0.38 -13.26
CA LYS A 2 19.23 1.05 -13.86
C LYS A 2 20.48 0.99 -12.95
N ALA A 3 21.68 0.99 -13.52
CA ALA A 3 22.94 0.91 -12.78
C ALA A 3 23.05 1.91 -11.60
N LYS A 4 22.55 3.16 -11.79
CA LYS A 4 22.58 4.21 -10.77
C LYS A 4 21.76 3.82 -9.51
N GLU A 5 20.63 3.19 -9.71
CA GLU A 5 19.72 2.72 -8.65
C GLU A 5 20.36 1.55 -7.89
N VAL A 6 20.93 0.60 -8.64
CA VAL A 6 21.61 -0.58 -8.07
C VAL A 6 22.82 -0.16 -7.22
N LEU A 7 23.65 0.78 -7.69
CA LEU A 7 24.78 1.30 -6.94
C LEU A 7 24.35 1.97 -5.64
N LYS A 8 23.23 2.73 -5.67
CA LYS A 8 22.66 3.38 -4.48
C LYS A 8 22.09 2.35 -3.50
N LEU A 9 21.41 1.33 -4.01
CA LEU A 9 20.75 0.31 -3.19
C LEU A 9 21.75 -0.63 -2.54
N LEU A 10 22.72 -1.14 -3.31
CA LEU A 10 23.78 -2.04 -2.80
C LEU A 10 24.88 -1.31 -2.05
N LYS A 11 24.94 0.03 -2.15
CA LYS A 11 26.01 0.89 -1.57
C LYS A 11 27.42 0.43 -2.00
N VAL A 12 27.58 0.01 -3.26
CA VAL A 12 28.86 -0.47 -3.83
C VAL A 12 29.38 0.46 -4.91
N SER A 13 30.66 0.32 -5.25
CA SER A 13 31.29 1.05 -6.37
C SER A 13 30.97 0.40 -7.73
N ARG A 14 31.14 1.16 -8.83
CA ARG A 14 30.98 0.62 -10.20
C ARG A 14 31.86 -0.62 -10.48
N PRO A 15 33.16 -0.64 -10.13
CA PRO A 15 33.99 -1.83 -10.32
C PRO A 15 33.43 -3.05 -9.58
N THR A 16 32.92 -2.87 -8.36
CA THR A 16 32.29 -3.95 -7.59
C THR A 16 31.00 -4.46 -8.26
N LEU A 17 30.20 -3.55 -8.82
CA LEU A 17 29.01 -3.92 -9.57
C LEU A 17 29.35 -4.76 -10.81
N CYS A 18 30.37 -4.35 -11.58
CA CYS A 18 30.87 -5.12 -12.72
C CYS A 18 31.38 -6.50 -12.30
N LYS A 19 32.07 -6.60 -11.16
CA LYS A 19 32.53 -7.86 -10.58
C LYS A 19 31.34 -8.78 -10.26
N TYR A 20 30.28 -8.27 -9.66
CA TYR A 20 29.08 -9.07 -9.34
C TYR A 20 28.38 -9.60 -10.59
N VAL A 21 28.36 -8.82 -11.68
CA VAL A 21 27.87 -9.30 -12.99
C VAL A 21 28.77 -10.41 -13.55
N ALA A 22 30.08 -10.21 -13.53
CA ALA A 22 31.04 -11.20 -14.02
C ALA A 22 31.01 -12.51 -13.21
N GLU A 23 30.76 -12.44 -11.90
CA GLU A 23 30.61 -13.60 -11.01
C GLU A 23 29.21 -14.26 -11.12
N GLY A 24 28.32 -13.76 -11.98
CA GLY A 24 26.96 -14.29 -12.12
C GLY A 24 26.02 -14.04 -10.92
N LYS A 25 26.44 -13.20 -9.96
CA LYS A 25 25.63 -12.82 -8.80
C LYS A 25 24.47 -11.89 -9.18
N LEU A 26 24.64 -11.12 -10.24
CA LEU A 26 23.63 -10.24 -10.80
C LEU A 26 23.30 -10.66 -12.23
N LYS A 27 22.03 -10.89 -12.51
CA LYS A 27 21.51 -11.05 -13.86
C LYS A 27 21.32 -9.70 -14.51
N VAL A 28 21.73 -9.57 -15.75
CA VAL A 28 21.62 -8.33 -16.54
C VAL A 28 21.11 -8.64 -17.94
N THR A 29 20.33 -7.69 -18.48
CA THR A 29 19.93 -7.70 -19.89
C THR A 29 20.55 -6.49 -20.57
N LEU A 30 21.24 -6.70 -21.70
CA LEU A 30 21.79 -5.62 -22.49
C LEU A 30 20.65 -4.95 -23.27
N GLN A 31 20.47 -3.66 -23.07
CA GLN A 31 19.49 -2.85 -23.79
C GLN A 31 20.02 -2.41 -25.15
N PRO A 32 19.15 -2.12 -26.14
CA PRO A 32 19.58 -1.63 -27.47
C PRO A 32 20.44 -0.37 -27.45
N ASN A 33 20.34 0.43 -26.40
CA ASN A 33 21.14 1.65 -26.16
C ASN A 33 22.52 1.35 -25.55
N GLY A 34 22.93 0.09 -25.41
CA GLY A 34 24.22 -0.34 -24.85
C GLY A 34 24.32 -0.31 -23.34
N PHE A 35 23.24 0.02 -22.60
CA PHE A 35 23.23 -0.03 -21.15
C PHE A 35 22.67 -1.35 -20.62
N TYR A 36 23.15 -1.78 -19.44
CA TYR A 36 22.59 -2.93 -18.75
C TYR A 36 21.34 -2.54 -17.95
N ASP A 37 20.32 -3.39 -18.06
CA ASP A 37 19.20 -3.43 -17.14
C ASP A 37 19.41 -4.61 -16.18
N TYR A 38 19.41 -4.31 -14.87
CA TYR A 38 19.70 -5.27 -13.82
C TYR A 38 18.40 -5.89 -13.33
N ASP A 39 18.39 -7.21 -13.21
CA ASP A 39 17.24 -7.94 -12.69
C ASP A 39 17.03 -7.64 -11.21
N ASP A 40 15.85 -7.12 -10.90
CA ASP A 40 15.48 -6.63 -9.57
C ASP A 40 15.58 -7.71 -8.50
N ASP A 41 15.12 -8.94 -8.82
CA ASP A 41 15.11 -10.03 -7.86
C ASP A 41 16.54 -10.45 -7.45
N THR A 42 17.49 -10.44 -8.40
CA THR A 42 18.90 -10.74 -8.08
C THR A 42 19.56 -9.62 -7.28
N VAL A 43 19.22 -8.35 -7.54
CA VAL A 43 19.70 -7.22 -6.77
C VAL A 43 19.21 -7.29 -5.31
N TYR A 44 17.91 -7.58 -5.13
CA TYR A 44 17.33 -7.69 -3.80
C TYR A 44 17.88 -8.88 -3.00
N LYS A 45 18.17 -10.01 -3.65
CA LYS A 45 18.84 -11.15 -3.00
C LYS A 45 20.18 -10.80 -2.38
N LEU A 46 20.96 -9.91 -3.03
CA LEU A 46 22.27 -9.47 -2.51
C LEU A 46 22.17 -8.63 -1.23
N ILE A 47 21.02 -8.02 -0.96
CA ILE A 47 20.77 -7.30 0.29
C ILE A 47 19.96 -8.13 1.31
N GLY A 48 19.87 -9.46 1.08
CA GLY A 48 19.21 -10.37 2.01
C GLY A 48 17.69 -10.48 1.86
N ILE A 49 17.13 -9.96 0.76
CA ILE A 49 15.71 -10.10 0.44
C ILE A 49 15.56 -11.22 -0.59
N GLU A 50 15.42 -12.45 -0.11
CA GLU A 50 15.48 -13.63 -0.98
C GLU A 50 14.27 -13.78 -1.90
N ASN A 51 13.06 -13.45 -1.41
CA ASN A 51 11.84 -13.61 -2.18
C ASN A 51 10.92 -12.40 -1.97
N ARG A 52 10.71 -11.63 -3.05
CA ARG A 52 9.70 -10.57 -3.05
C ARG A 52 8.35 -11.15 -3.42
N GLU A 53 7.34 -10.84 -2.63
CA GLU A 53 6.02 -11.45 -2.72
C GLU A 53 5.09 -10.72 -3.70
N VAL A 54 4.19 -11.47 -4.32
CA VAL A 54 2.97 -10.93 -4.93
C VAL A 54 1.84 -11.11 -3.93
N VAL A 55 1.15 -10.03 -3.62
CA VAL A 55 0.14 -10.02 -2.57
C VAL A 55 -1.19 -9.50 -3.09
N LEU A 56 -2.27 -9.88 -2.42
CA LEU A 56 -3.61 -9.40 -2.70
C LEU A 56 -4.03 -8.37 -1.66
N TYR A 57 -4.76 -7.34 -2.10
CA TYR A 57 -5.39 -6.40 -1.20
C TYR A 57 -6.88 -6.25 -1.51
N GLY A 58 -7.72 -6.41 -0.50
CA GLY A 58 -9.16 -6.21 -0.58
C GLY A 58 -9.68 -5.30 0.53
N ARG A 59 -10.76 -4.55 0.25
CA ARG A 59 -11.37 -3.65 1.24
C ARG A 59 -12.88 -3.53 1.04
N VAL A 60 -13.58 -3.45 2.18
CA VAL A 60 -14.98 -3.04 2.24
C VAL A 60 -15.17 -1.95 3.29
N SER A 61 -16.23 -1.14 3.14
CA SER A 61 -16.45 0.02 4.02
C SER A 61 -17.03 -0.36 5.38
N ASN A 62 -17.76 -1.47 5.48
CA ASN A 62 -18.41 -1.89 6.73
C ASN A 62 -18.46 -3.41 6.89
N LEU A 63 -18.73 -3.85 8.13
CA LEU A 63 -18.78 -5.26 8.51
C LEU A 63 -19.92 -6.06 7.82
N LYS A 64 -20.98 -5.39 7.40
CA LYS A 64 -22.11 -6.06 6.69
C LYS A 64 -21.69 -6.54 5.29
N GLN A 65 -20.58 -6.04 4.77
CA GLN A 65 -20.05 -6.37 3.43
C GLN A 65 -18.95 -7.46 3.46
N LYS A 66 -18.88 -8.27 4.53
CA LYS A 66 -17.89 -9.36 4.61
C LYS A 66 -17.97 -10.36 3.47
N ASP A 67 -19.17 -10.71 3.03
CA ASP A 67 -19.37 -11.62 1.89
C ASP A 67 -18.84 -11.00 0.58
N SER A 68 -19.02 -9.69 0.41
CA SER A 68 -18.44 -8.96 -0.72
C SER A 68 -16.91 -8.94 -0.66
N LEU A 69 -16.31 -8.79 0.54
CA LEU A 69 -14.86 -8.87 0.72
C LEU A 69 -14.34 -10.27 0.34
N GLN A 70 -15.02 -11.31 0.78
CA GLN A 70 -14.66 -12.69 0.46
C GLN A 70 -14.69 -12.91 -1.07
N LYS A 71 -15.76 -12.48 -1.74
CA LYS A 71 -15.86 -12.54 -3.21
C LYS A 71 -14.74 -11.76 -3.91
N GLN A 72 -14.37 -10.57 -3.41
CA GLN A 72 -13.22 -9.83 -3.94
C GLN A 72 -11.94 -10.67 -3.86
N ILE A 73 -11.66 -11.25 -2.71
CA ILE A 73 -10.44 -12.07 -2.51
C ILE A 73 -10.44 -13.30 -3.42
N GLU A 74 -11.59 -13.96 -3.60
CA GLU A 74 -11.72 -15.09 -4.51
C GLU A 74 -11.48 -14.70 -5.97
N THR A 75 -12.02 -13.57 -6.42
CA THR A 75 -11.78 -13.01 -7.75
C THR A 75 -10.29 -12.70 -7.94
N LEU A 76 -9.64 -12.08 -6.94
CA LEU A 76 -8.21 -11.79 -6.97
C LEU A 76 -7.35 -13.06 -7.06
N LYS A 77 -7.71 -14.11 -6.29
CA LYS A 77 -7.03 -15.41 -6.33
C LYS A 77 -7.19 -16.10 -7.69
N ALA A 78 -8.39 -16.08 -8.26
CA ALA A 78 -8.65 -16.64 -9.59
C ALA A 78 -7.83 -15.91 -10.66
N TYR A 79 -7.80 -14.58 -10.65
CA TYR A 79 -6.98 -13.79 -11.56
C TYR A 79 -5.49 -14.12 -11.41
N ALA A 80 -4.99 -14.18 -10.19
CA ALA A 80 -3.60 -14.52 -9.90
C ALA A 80 -3.24 -15.91 -10.44
N ALA A 81 -4.08 -16.91 -10.23
CA ALA A 81 -3.87 -18.26 -10.73
C ALA A 81 -3.85 -18.32 -12.26
N CYS A 82 -4.79 -17.63 -12.93
CA CYS A 82 -4.84 -17.56 -14.40
C CYS A 82 -3.60 -16.89 -15.01
N ASN A 83 -2.96 -15.94 -14.28
CA ASN A 83 -1.78 -15.22 -14.74
C ASN A 83 -0.47 -15.79 -14.19
N GLY A 84 -0.48 -16.95 -13.54
CA GLY A 84 0.72 -17.63 -13.03
C GLY A 84 1.40 -16.94 -11.84
N PHE A 85 0.68 -16.06 -11.11
CA PHE A 85 1.19 -15.45 -9.90
C PHE A 85 1.08 -16.39 -8.70
N ILE A 86 2.18 -16.56 -7.98
CA ILE A 86 2.19 -17.27 -6.69
C ILE A 86 1.88 -16.23 -5.61
N ILE A 87 0.75 -16.41 -4.92
CA ILE A 87 0.29 -15.52 -3.85
C ILE A 87 0.75 -16.05 -2.51
N ASN A 88 1.52 -15.23 -1.81
CA ASN A 88 2.07 -15.56 -0.50
C ASN A 88 1.23 -14.96 0.64
N ASN A 89 0.62 -13.79 0.41
CA ASN A 89 -0.09 -13.08 1.46
C ASN A 89 -1.34 -12.37 0.94
N VAL A 90 -2.33 -12.20 1.84
CA VAL A 90 -3.59 -11.49 1.56
C VAL A 90 -3.81 -10.47 2.66
N TYR A 91 -3.89 -9.20 2.28
CA TYR A 91 -4.22 -8.09 3.17
C TYR A 91 -5.67 -7.69 2.95
N SER A 92 -6.42 -7.52 4.01
CA SER A 92 -7.82 -7.11 3.91
C SER A 92 -8.25 -6.23 5.06
N ASP A 93 -8.96 -5.14 4.74
CA ASP A 93 -9.47 -4.18 5.72
C ASP A 93 -10.97 -3.99 5.61
N VAL A 94 -11.61 -3.79 6.75
CA VAL A 94 -12.99 -3.29 6.85
C VAL A 94 -12.93 -1.86 7.37
N ALA A 95 -12.82 -0.91 6.47
CA ALA A 95 -12.63 0.51 6.78
C ALA A 95 -12.96 1.40 5.58
N SER A 96 -13.21 2.69 5.82
CA SER A 96 -13.41 3.68 4.77
C SER A 96 -12.20 3.80 3.84
N GLY A 97 -12.43 3.98 2.54
CA GLY A 97 -11.39 4.25 1.54
C GLY A 97 -10.71 5.61 1.69
N LEU A 98 -11.30 6.51 2.47
CA LEU A 98 -10.72 7.81 2.84
C LEU A 98 -9.81 7.74 4.07
N SER A 99 -9.90 6.66 4.86
CA SER A 99 -9.07 6.48 6.04
C SER A 99 -7.74 5.82 5.68
N PHE A 100 -6.64 6.41 6.14
CA PHE A 100 -5.31 5.79 6.08
C PHE A 100 -4.98 5.02 7.37
N ASP A 101 -5.84 5.10 8.39
CA ASP A 101 -5.71 4.34 9.64
C ASP A 101 -6.34 2.94 9.50
N ARG A 102 -5.80 2.16 8.57
CA ARG A 102 -6.20 0.78 8.29
C ARG A 102 -5.06 -0.15 8.68
N LYS A 103 -5.37 -1.17 9.48
CA LYS A 103 -4.36 -2.05 10.08
C LYS A 103 -3.56 -2.81 9.03
N GLU A 104 -4.26 -3.49 8.12
CA GLU A 104 -3.59 -4.32 7.12
C GLU A 104 -2.96 -3.48 6.01
N PHE A 105 -3.53 -2.31 5.67
CA PHE A 105 -2.91 -1.35 4.76
C PHE A 105 -1.58 -0.80 5.32
N LYS A 106 -1.53 -0.46 6.61
CA LYS A 106 -0.27 -0.03 7.26
C LYS A 106 0.79 -1.13 7.25
N ARG A 107 0.37 -2.38 7.50
CA ARG A 107 1.26 -3.53 7.43
C ARG A 107 1.79 -3.73 6.01
N LEU A 108 0.92 -3.68 5.00
CA LEU A 108 1.29 -3.73 3.60
C LEU A 108 2.29 -2.62 3.24
N LEU A 109 2.04 -1.38 3.66
CA LEU A 109 2.94 -0.26 3.43
C LEU A 109 4.33 -0.49 4.03
N ILE A 110 4.40 -1.00 5.25
CA ILE A 110 5.68 -1.36 5.90
C ILE A 110 6.41 -2.46 5.11
N ASP A 111 5.69 -3.48 4.64
CA ASP A 111 6.29 -4.57 3.86
C ASP A 111 6.76 -4.08 2.47
N VAL A 112 6.07 -3.11 1.85
CA VAL A 112 6.54 -2.45 0.61
C VAL A 112 7.80 -1.62 0.86
N ILE A 113 7.82 -0.79 1.92
CA ILE A 113 9.00 0.02 2.30
C ILE A 113 10.22 -0.87 2.58
N ASN A 114 9.99 -2.04 3.17
CA ASN A 114 11.04 -3.04 3.42
C ASN A 114 11.36 -3.89 2.17
N HIS A 115 10.86 -3.52 0.99
CA HIS A 115 11.07 -4.21 -0.29
C HIS A 115 10.63 -5.69 -0.33
N LYS A 116 9.76 -6.14 0.57
CA LYS A 116 9.26 -7.51 0.60
C LYS A 116 8.21 -7.79 -0.48
N VAL A 117 7.52 -6.76 -0.95
CA VAL A 117 6.42 -6.89 -1.92
C VAL A 117 6.89 -6.37 -3.28
N LYS A 118 6.68 -7.16 -4.34
CA LYS A 118 6.98 -6.75 -5.72
C LYS A 118 5.73 -6.32 -6.49
N ALA A 119 4.58 -6.89 -6.16
CA ALA A 119 3.33 -6.51 -6.79
C ALA A 119 2.14 -6.68 -5.84
N ILE A 120 1.17 -5.79 -5.96
CA ILE A 120 -0.10 -5.82 -5.23
C ILE A 120 -1.21 -5.93 -6.28
N ILE A 121 -2.07 -6.94 -6.16
CA ILE A 121 -3.22 -7.12 -7.05
C ILE A 121 -4.47 -6.66 -6.32
N ILE A 122 -5.24 -5.78 -6.95
CA ILE A 122 -6.49 -5.21 -6.45
C ILE A 122 -7.60 -5.31 -7.49
N THR A 123 -8.86 -5.32 -7.06
CA THR A 123 -9.99 -5.37 -8.00
C THR A 123 -10.18 -4.04 -8.72
N HIS A 124 -10.31 -2.93 -7.98
CA HIS A 124 -10.54 -1.56 -8.49
C HIS A 124 -9.67 -0.59 -7.69
N LYS A 125 -9.36 0.56 -8.27
CA LYS A 125 -8.57 1.63 -7.63
C LYS A 125 -9.17 2.10 -6.30
N ASP A 126 -10.50 2.23 -6.23
CA ASP A 126 -11.25 2.66 -5.05
C ASP A 126 -11.15 1.68 -3.86
N ARG A 127 -10.88 0.39 -4.12
CA ARG A 127 -10.64 -0.61 -3.07
C ARG A 127 -9.29 -0.39 -2.40
N PHE A 128 -8.31 0.13 -3.12
CA PHE A 128 -7.03 0.50 -2.54
C PHE A 128 -7.12 1.82 -1.77
N THR A 129 -7.50 2.87 -2.48
CA THR A 129 -7.74 4.21 -1.91
C THR A 129 -8.70 4.98 -2.80
N ARG A 130 -9.51 5.86 -2.20
CA ARG A 130 -10.37 6.79 -2.92
C ARG A 130 -9.75 8.17 -3.12
N VAL A 131 -8.63 8.42 -2.47
CA VAL A 131 -7.92 9.70 -2.56
C VAL A 131 -6.51 9.44 -3.07
N SER A 132 -6.15 10.18 -4.12
CA SER A 132 -4.77 10.23 -4.63
C SER A 132 -4.18 8.86 -4.97
N PHE A 133 -4.93 8.01 -5.68
CA PHE A 133 -4.44 6.68 -6.10
C PHE A 133 -3.11 6.78 -6.84
N ASP A 134 -2.98 7.75 -7.76
CA ASP A 134 -1.78 7.92 -8.58
C ASP A 134 -0.55 8.26 -7.71
N MET A 135 -0.72 9.08 -6.67
CA MET A 135 0.35 9.36 -5.70
C MET A 135 0.82 8.08 -4.98
N TRP A 136 -0.11 7.21 -4.57
CA TRP A 136 0.24 5.94 -3.96
C TRP A 136 0.93 5.00 -4.93
N LYS A 137 0.47 4.98 -6.19
CA LYS A 137 1.08 4.20 -7.26
C LYS A 137 2.53 4.63 -7.48
N GLU A 138 2.79 5.94 -7.65
CA GLU A 138 4.14 6.49 -7.79
C GLU A 138 5.03 6.18 -6.58
N LEU A 139 4.48 6.31 -5.35
CA LEU A 139 5.21 5.97 -4.14
C LEU A 139 5.62 4.50 -4.12
N PHE A 140 4.72 3.58 -4.49
CA PHE A 140 5.01 2.16 -4.48
C PHE A 140 5.97 1.76 -5.61
N GLU A 141 5.85 2.38 -6.77
CA GLU A 141 6.81 2.24 -7.87
C GLU A 141 8.22 2.69 -7.46
N TYR A 142 8.34 3.74 -6.62
CA TYR A 142 9.63 4.15 -6.06
C TYR A 142 10.28 3.04 -5.22
N PHE A 143 9.51 2.20 -4.57
CA PHE A 143 9.99 0.99 -3.87
C PHE A 143 9.99 -0.26 -4.76
N ASN A 144 9.88 -0.10 -6.08
CA ASN A 144 9.79 -1.16 -7.08
C ASN A 144 8.64 -2.16 -6.80
N CYS A 145 7.52 -1.66 -6.29
CA CYS A 145 6.30 -2.40 -6.08
C CYS A 145 5.23 -1.93 -7.05
N ASN A 146 4.73 -2.82 -7.91
CA ASN A 146 3.70 -2.51 -8.90
C ASN A 146 2.30 -2.73 -8.33
N ILE A 147 1.35 -1.85 -8.66
CA ILE A 147 -0.07 -2.06 -8.36
C ILE A 147 -0.79 -2.52 -9.64
N ILE A 148 -1.34 -3.73 -9.61
CA ILE A 148 -2.10 -4.34 -10.71
C ILE A 148 -3.59 -4.19 -10.39
N VAL A 149 -4.31 -3.45 -11.23
CA VAL A 149 -5.77 -3.26 -11.11
C VAL A 149 -6.44 -4.18 -12.13
N ILE A 150 -7.34 -5.06 -11.66
CA ILE A 150 -7.99 -6.06 -12.54
C ILE A 150 -9.08 -5.39 -13.37
N ASN A 151 -9.94 -4.58 -12.74
CA ASN A 151 -11.05 -3.90 -13.39
C ASN A 151 -10.76 -2.41 -13.42
N ASN A 152 -10.72 -1.84 -14.61
CA ASN A 152 -10.56 -0.41 -14.83
C ASN A 152 -11.91 0.32 -14.98
N ASP A 153 -13.03 -0.34 -14.63
CA ASP A 153 -14.35 0.26 -14.71
C ASP A 153 -14.46 1.47 -13.79
N GLU A 154 -15.25 2.45 -14.24
CA GLU A 154 -15.39 3.76 -13.61
C GLU A 154 -15.85 3.68 -12.16
N ASP A 155 -15.46 4.67 -11.37
CA ASP A 155 -15.67 4.77 -9.93
C ASP A 155 -17.12 4.53 -9.51
N ASP A 156 -17.33 3.68 -8.51
CA ASP A 156 -18.62 3.47 -7.85
C ASP A 156 -19.00 4.73 -7.04
N ASP A 157 -19.72 5.65 -7.68
CA ASP A 157 -20.21 6.91 -7.09
C ASP A 157 -21.00 6.67 -5.79
N ASN A 158 -21.76 5.57 -5.70
CA ASN A 158 -22.52 5.22 -4.50
C ASN A 158 -21.63 4.98 -3.28
N GLY A 159 -20.47 4.41 -3.50
CA GLY A 159 -19.51 4.20 -2.44
C GLY A 159 -18.79 5.48 -2.01
N LEU A 160 -18.58 6.44 -2.91
CA LEU A 160 -18.00 7.75 -2.59
C LEU A 160 -18.93 8.53 -1.65
N PHE A 161 -20.24 8.54 -1.93
CA PHE A 161 -21.23 9.17 -1.04
C PHE A 161 -21.22 8.56 0.36
N ALA A 162 -21.18 7.25 0.49
CA ALA A 162 -21.11 6.56 1.78
C ALA A 162 -19.85 6.95 2.58
N ASP A 163 -18.73 7.13 1.92
CA ASP A 163 -17.48 7.53 2.56
C ASP A 163 -17.49 9.03 2.94
N ILE A 164 -18.07 9.92 2.12
CA ILE A 164 -18.26 11.33 2.46
C ILE A 164 -19.16 11.45 3.71
N ILE A 165 -20.24 10.71 3.77
CA ILE A 165 -21.13 10.68 4.95
C ILE A 165 -20.36 10.19 6.18
N SER A 166 -19.55 9.13 6.04
CA SER A 166 -18.72 8.59 7.13
C SER A 166 -17.67 9.60 7.60
N LEU A 167 -17.05 10.34 6.68
CA LEU A 167 -16.10 11.41 7.00
C LEU A 167 -16.76 12.56 7.72
N LEU A 168 -17.94 13.02 7.25
CA LEU A 168 -18.72 14.07 7.89
C LEU A 168 -19.15 13.65 9.31
N HIS A 169 -19.56 12.39 9.48
CA HIS A 169 -19.89 11.85 10.80
C HIS A 169 -18.68 11.85 11.73
N TYR A 170 -17.52 11.37 11.27
CA TYR A 170 -16.28 11.39 12.03
C TYR A 170 -15.86 12.82 12.43
N LEU A 171 -15.91 13.78 11.50
CA LEU A 171 -15.60 15.18 11.78
C LEU A 171 -16.58 15.77 12.79
N SER A 172 -17.87 15.51 12.66
CA SER A 172 -18.91 15.93 13.61
C SER A 172 -18.65 15.39 15.01
N MET A 173 -18.34 14.11 15.14
CA MET A 173 -17.98 13.51 16.44
C MET A 173 -16.73 14.14 17.04
N ARG A 174 -15.70 14.42 16.23
CA ARG A 174 -14.44 15.04 16.68
C ARG A 174 -14.65 16.49 17.14
N ILE A 175 -15.46 17.25 16.43
CA ILE A 175 -15.83 18.62 16.81
C ILE A 175 -16.63 18.60 18.12
N ASN A 176 -17.66 17.76 18.21
CA ASN A 176 -18.48 17.62 19.40
C ASN A 176 -17.68 17.16 20.62
N SER A 177 -16.70 16.25 20.43
CA SER A 177 -15.83 15.82 21.53
C SER A 177 -14.92 16.94 22.05
N LYS A 178 -14.42 17.82 21.17
CA LYS A 178 -13.65 19.01 21.56
C LYS A 178 -14.50 20.01 22.31
N HIS A 179 -15.72 20.28 21.85
CA HIS A 179 -16.65 21.17 22.53
C HIS A 179 -17.07 20.65 23.92
N ARG A 180 -17.30 19.33 24.03
CA ARG A 180 -17.61 18.67 25.31
C ARG A 180 -16.46 18.76 26.31
N LYS A 181 -15.21 18.57 25.87
CA LYS A 181 -14.02 18.73 26.72
C LYS A 181 -13.86 20.15 27.21
N LYS A 182 -14.04 21.18 26.32
CA LYS A 182 -13.95 22.59 26.68
C LYS A 182 -15.05 23.00 27.67
N LYS A 183 -16.26 22.48 27.50
CA LYS A 183 -17.38 22.72 28.41
C LYS A 183 -17.16 22.10 29.78
N LEU A 184 -16.60 20.89 29.84
CA LEU A 184 -16.23 20.20 31.09
C LEU A 184 -15.10 20.92 31.84
N GLN A 185 -14.15 21.49 31.11
CA GLN A 185 -13.05 22.28 31.71
C GLN A 185 -13.56 23.60 32.33
N LEU A 186 -14.42 24.34 31.61
CA LEU A 186 -15.09 25.56 32.12
C LEU A 186 -15.92 25.28 33.36
N VAL A 187 -16.66 24.16 33.38
CA VAL A 187 -17.48 23.80 34.58
C VAL A 187 -16.58 23.48 35.78
N LYS A 188 -15.41 22.81 35.56
CA LYS A 188 -14.46 22.55 36.65
C LYS A 188 -13.84 23.84 37.19
N GLU A 189 -13.43 24.74 36.32
CA GLU A 189 -12.87 26.07 36.71
C GLU A 189 -13.88 26.91 37.50
N VAL A 190 -15.17 26.88 37.14
CA VAL A 190 -16.21 27.54 37.91
C VAL A 190 -16.42 26.93 39.27
N LEU A 191 -16.46 25.61 39.37
CA LEU A 191 -16.65 24.90 40.65
C LEU A 191 -15.43 25.01 41.58
N GLU A 192 -14.22 25.20 41.06
CA GLU A 192 -13.01 25.43 41.86
C GLU A 192 -12.94 26.85 42.40
N ASN A 193 -13.47 27.86 41.66
CA ASN A 193 -13.52 29.24 42.09
C ASN A 193 -14.70 29.55 43.06
N ASP A 194 -15.72 28.69 43.17
CA ASP A 194 -16.83 28.85 44.11
C ASP A 194 -16.50 28.22 45.48
N ILE A 195 -15.32 27.63 45.71
CA ILE A 195 -14.89 26.99 46.93
C ILE A 195 -13.84 27.83 47.71
N GLU A 196 -13.35 28.96 47.15
CA GLU A 196 -12.55 29.97 47.85
C GLU A 196 -13.46 31.11 48.39
#